data_c0c5dbf40b01372e7a1611f16b5ebb86
#
_entry.id   c0c5dbf40b01372e7a1611f16b5ebb86
#
_cell.length_a   1.000
_cell.length_b   1.000
_cell.length_c   1.000
_cell.angle_alpha   90.00
_cell.angle_beta   90.00
_cell.angle_gamma   90.00
#
_symmetry.space_group_name_H-M   'P 1'
#
loop_
_entity.id
_entity.type
_entity.pdbx_description
1 polymer ?
#
loop_
_entity_poly.entity_id
_entity_poly.type
_entity_poly.pdbx_seq_one_letter_code
_entity_poly.pdbx_strand_id
1 'polypeptide(L)'
;MFHYSNRDLYCEGVPLADIAREAGTPAYVYSSAAILENYRAYDEALGDLPHAVCYAVKANSSLAILALLAKAGAGFDIVSGGELYRVLRAGGDASKVVFSGVGKTAAEVDYALSSGIRLFNCESEPELALIDALAARRGVRASFAIRVNPDVDASTHPYISTGLREHKFGIDIADAEGVYERARELPNLAAEGVSCHIGSQLMDTNPILEAIDRVLTLIERLRSKGFPIGHIDLGGGLGVAYQAHEQAPGIRGFIAQARAKLEGRGLHVAIEPGRSIVGRAGVLLTRVLYRKNSAGKEFVIVDAAMNDLIRPALYRSHHEIVPLRKTGRAEIVADVVGPVCETGDFLARGRKMADAAPGDYLAVETAGAYGFVQASNYNSRTRPAEILVEGDKFRVIRARESYEDLVRGEVR
;
A
#
# COMPACT_ATOMS: atom_id res chain seq x y z
N MET A 1 -19.14 -3.38 1.26
CA MET A 1 -18.17 -2.67 2.13
C MET A 1 -18.64 -2.76 3.58
N PHE A 2 -17.91 -2.17 4.55
CA PHE A 2 -18.32 -2.16 5.96
C PHE A 2 -19.50 -1.23 6.19
N HIS A 3 -20.53 -1.70 6.90
CA HIS A 3 -21.73 -0.93 7.20
C HIS A 3 -22.48 -1.51 8.42
N TYR A 4 -23.23 -0.67 9.08
CA TYR A 4 -24.15 -1.13 10.11
C TYR A 4 -25.49 -1.55 9.50
N SER A 5 -25.96 -2.76 9.85
CA SER A 5 -27.32 -3.22 9.62
C SER A 5 -27.98 -3.50 10.97
N ASN A 6 -29.11 -2.85 11.24
CA ASN A 6 -29.73 -2.78 12.57
C ASN A 6 -28.76 -2.20 13.61
N ARG A 7 -28.05 -3.02 14.34
CA ARG A 7 -27.05 -2.60 15.32
C ARG A 7 -25.69 -3.23 15.13
N ASP A 8 -25.59 -4.20 14.25
CA ASP A 8 -24.39 -5.00 14.03
C ASP A 8 -23.60 -4.48 12.83
N LEU A 9 -22.26 -4.48 12.95
CA LEU A 9 -21.35 -4.09 11.88
C LEU A 9 -21.08 -5.29 10.97
N TYR A 10 -21.27 -5.09 9.68
CA TYR A 10 -21.08 -6.06 8.63
C TYR A 10 -19.88 -5.74 7.76
N CYS A 11 -19.27 -6.77 7.23
CA CYS A 11 -18.44 -6.71 6.02
C CYS A 11 -19.19 -7.43 4.91
N GLU A 12 -19.56 -6.70 3.85
CA GLU A 12 -20.45 -7.24 2.80
C GLU A 12 -21.73 -7.82 3.40
N GLY A 13 -21.98 -9.13 3.23
CA GLY A 13 -23.13 -9.81 3.81
C GLY A 13 -22.86 -10.52 5.16
N VAL A 14 -21.63 -10.40 5.71
CA VAL A 14 -21.23 -11.16 6.91
C VAL A 14 -21.15 -10.26 8.14
N PRO A 15 -21.82 -10.59 9.26
CA PRO A 15 -21.63 -9.90 10.53
C PRO A 15 -20.20 -10.08 11.04
N LEU A 16 -19.50 -9.01 11.35
CA LEU A 16 -18.12 -9.10 11.87
C LEU A 16 -18.02 -9.81 13.22
N ALA A 17 -19.09 -9.79 14.02
CA ALA A 17 -19.16 -10.53 15.27
C ALA A 17 -19.07 -12.05 15.08
N ASP A 18 -19.58 -12.58 13.97
CA ASP A 18 -19.48 -14.00 13.64
C ASP A 18 -18.04 -14.37 13.30
N ILE A 19 -17.36 -13.54 12.49
CA ILE A 19 -15.93 -13.70 12.18
C ILE A 19 -15.10 -13.65 13.46
N ALA A 20 -15.37 -12.67 14.35
CA ALA A 20 -14.62 -12.52 15.61
C ALA A 20 -14.81 -13.75 16.53
N ARG A 21 -15.98 -14.37 16.54
CA ARG A 21 -16.25 -15.60 17.35
C ARG A 21 -15.58 -16.82 16.75
N GLU A 22 -15.59 -16.98 15.44
CA GLU A 22 -15.06 -18.17 14.77
C GLU A 22 -13.53 -18.11 14.61
N ALA A 23 -12.99 -17.01 14.11
CA ALA A 23 -11.55 -16.85 13.85
C ALA A 23 -10.77 -16.35 15.09
N GLY A 24 -11.46 -15.85 16.11
CA GLY A 24 -10.85 -15.19 17.26
C GLY A 24 -10.32 -13.80 16.94
N THR A 25 -9.87 -13.09 18.00
CA THR A 25 -9.25 -11.76 17.90
C THR A 25 -7.81 -11.79 18.49
N PRO A 26 -6.91 -10.84 18.13
CA PRO A 26 -7.10 -9.88 17.04
C PRO A 26 -7.11 -10.57 15.66
N ALA A 27 -7.81 -9.99 14.67
CA ALA A 27 -7.88 -10.54 13.32
C ALA A 27 -8.09 -9.43 12.28
N TYR A 28 -7.42 -9.50 11.14
CA TYR A 28 -7.69 -8.62 10.01
C TYR A 28 -8.82 -9.18 9.15
N VAL A 29 -9.74 -8.32 8.74
CA VAL A 29 -10.83 -8.69 7.83
C VAL A 29 -10.84 -7.74 6.64
N TYR A 30 -10.88 -8.31 5.44
CA TYR A 30 -10.88 -7.58 4.18
C TYR A 30 -12.14 -7.86 3.37
N SER A 31 -12.68 -6.83 2.72
CA SER A 31 -13.79 -6.93 1.75
C SER A 31 -13.25 -7.10 0.34
N SER A 32 -13.55 -8.22 -0.29
CA SER A 32 -13.17 -8.48 -1.68
C SER A 32 -13.86 -7.54 -2.65
N ALA A 33 -15.13 -7.24 -2.42
CA ALA A 33 -15.91 -6.33 -3.24
C ALA A 33 -15.33 -4.91 -3.23
N ALA A 34 -14.95 -4.40 -2.03
CA ALA A 34 -14.35 -3.08 -1.91
C ALA A 34 -12.98 -2.99 -2.61
N ILE A 35 -12.15 -4.03 -2.50
CA ILE A 35 -10.84 -4.09 -3.19
C ILE A 35 -11.06 -4.01 -4.71
N LEU A 36 -11.96 -4.83 -5.24
CA LEU A 36 -12.24 -4.87 -6.68
C LEU A 36 -12.90 -3.59 -7.18
N GLU A 37 -13.81 -2.99 -6.42
CA GLU A 37 -14.44 -1.72 -6.75
C GLU A 37 -13.40 -0.59 -6.88
N ASN A 38 -12.49 -0.49 -5.90
CA ASN A 38 -11.43 0.50 -5.92
C ASN A 38 -10.46 0.29 -7.10
N TYR A 39 -10.08 -0.96 -7.39
CA TYR A 39 -9.24 -1.28 -8.55
C TYR A 39 -9.94 -0.88 -9.86
N ARG A 40 -11.18 -1.29 -10.05
CA ARG A 40 -11.97 -0.96 -11.24
C ARG A 40 -12.18 0.54 -11.41
N ALA A 41 -12.31 1.29 -10.31
CA ALA A 41 -12.45 2.75 -10.39
C ALA A 41 -11.24 3.43 -11.05
N TYR A 42 -10.02 2.89 -10.91
CA TYR A 42 -8.84 3.32 -11.65
C TYR A 42 -8.90 2.89 -13.11
N ASP A 43 -9.10 1.61 -13.36
CA ASP A 43 -9.10 0.98 -14.69
C ASP A 43 -10.15 1.62 -15.62
N GLU A 44 -11.39 1.72 -15.14
CA GLU A 44 -12.49 2.35 -15.88
C GLU A 44 -12.30 3.86 -16.12
N ALA A 45 -11.67 4.57 -15.17
CA ALA A 45 -11.45 6.01 -15.33
C ALA A 45 -10.31 6.34 -16.31
N LEU A 46 -9.31 5.47 -16.44
CA LEU A 46 -8.29 5.54 -17.48
C LEU A 46 -8.86 5.20 -18.86
N GLY A 47 -9.84 4.31 -18.92
CA GLY A 47 -10.63 3.99 -20.12
C GLY A 47 -9.78 3.46 -21.28
N ASP A 48 -9.84 4.13 -22.42
CA ASP A 48 -9.16 3.75 -23.67
C ASP A 48 -7.70 4.21 -23.78
N LEU A 49 -7.17 4.97 -22.80
CA LEU A 49 -5.74 5.23 -22.74
C LEU A 49 -4.98 3.91 -22.58
N PRO A 50 -3.89 3.67 -23.32
CA PRO A 50 -2.99 2.55 -23.03
C PRO A 50 -2.48 2.66 -21.61
N HIS A 51 -2.88 1.74 -20.71
CA HIS A 51 -2.54 1.85 -19.30
C HIS A 51 -2.35 0.53 -18.57
N ALA A 52 -1.75 0.61 -17.40
CA ALA A 52 -1.70 -0.45 -16.42
C ALA A 52 -1.95 0.10 -15.00
N VAL A 53 -2.83 -0.55 -14.25
CA VAL A 53 -3.00 -0.32 -12.82
C VAL A 53 -2.12 -1.34 -12.09
N CYS A 54 -0.94 -0.90 -11.65
CA CYS A 54 0.06 -1.73 -10.96
C CYS A 54 -0.16 -1.63 -9.44
N TYR A 55 -0.85 -2.60 -8.85
CA TYR A 55 -1.10 -2.60 -7.42
C TYR A 55 0.21 -2.61 -6.61
N ALA A 56 0.40 -1.63 -5.72
CA ALA A 56 1.57 -1.54 -4.86
C ALA A 56 1.53 -2.61 -3.75
N VAL A 57 2.29 -3.69 -3.93
CA VAL A 57 2.30 -4.89 -3.07
C VAL A 57 2.64 -4.56 -1.62
N LYS A 58 3.53 -3.57 -1.41
CA LYS A 58 3.91 -3.06 -0.09
C LYS A 58 2.74 -2.62 0.79
N ALA A 59 1.59 -2.27 0.21
CA ALA A 59 0.42 -1.87 0.98
C ALA A 59 -0.25 -3.06 1.68
N ASN A 60 -0.38 -4.19 1.00
CA ASN A 60 -0.83 -5.47 1.54
C ASN A 60 -0.40 -6.61 0.61
N SER A 61 0.48 -7.48 1.07
CA SER A 61 1.10 -8.56 0.29
C SER A 61 0.43 -9.93 0.48
N SER A 62 -0.81 -9.99 1.00
CA SER A 62 -1.54 -11.25 1.15
C SER A 62 -1.74 -11.95 -0.19
N LEU A 63 -1.39 -13.24 -0.29
CA LEU A 63 -1.54 -14.02 -1.53
C LEU A 63 -2.96 -14.02 -2.07
N ALA A 64 -3.96 -14.04 -1.19
CA ALA A 64 -5.37 -14.03 -1.60
C ALA A 64 -5.78 -12.68 -2.22
N ILE A 65 -5.28 -11.56 -1.68
CA ILE A 65 -5.53 -10.22 -2.24
C ILE A 65 -4.79 -10.08 -3.57
N LEU A 66 -3.53 -10.52 -3.65
CA LEU A 66 -2.78 -10.50 -4.91
C LEU A 66 -3.46 -11.36 -5.99
N ALA A 67 -3.94 -12.56 -5.63
CA ALA A 67 -4.66 -13.43 -6.56
C ALA A 67 -6.00 -12.82 -7.02
N LEU A 68 -6.72 -12.14 -6.13
CA LEU A 68 -7.95 -11.43 -6.45
C LEU A 68 -7.69 -10.33 -7.50
N LEU A 69 -6.63 -9.53 -7.30
CA LEU A 69 -6.24 -8.46 -8.21
C LEU A 69 -5.63 -8.98 -9.51
N ALA A 70 -4.82 -10.05 -9.47
CA ALA A 70 -4.29 -10.71 -10.66
C ALA A 70 -5.41 -11.22 -11.57
N LYS A 71 -6.44 -11.87 -10.97
CA LYS A 71 -7.63 -12.31 -11.71
C LYS A 71 -8.42 -11.15 -12.32
N ALA A 72 -8.38 -9.97 -11.70
CA ALA A 72 -9.00 -8.76 -12.25
C ALA A 72 -8.16 -8.10 -13.37
N GLY A 73 -6.94 -8.59 -13.65
CA GLY A 73 -6.06 -8.08 -14.71
C GLY A 73 -5.00 -7.09 -14.26
N ALA A 74 -4.88 -6.84 -12.95
CA ALA A 74 -3.91 -5.89 -12.40
C ALA A 74 -2.46 -6.24 -12.74
N GLY A 75 -1.65 -5.20 -12.97
CA GLY A 75 -0.20 -5.24 -12.81
C GLY A 75 0.18 -5.10 -11.33
N PHE A 76 1.50 -5.14 -11.05
CA PHE A 76 2.00 -5.04 -9.68
C PHE A 76 3.24 -4.16 -9.61
N ASP A 77 3.26 -3.23 -8.65
CA ASP A 77 4.46 -2.52 -8.22
C ASP A 77 5.08 -3.26 -7.05
N ILE A 78 6.33 -3.69 -7.22
CA ILE A 78 7.11 -4.42 -6.21
C ILE A 78 8.34 -3.62 -5.79
N VAL A 79 8.83 -3.87 -4.58
CA VAL A 79 10.04 -3.24 -4.05
C VAL A 79 11.06 -4.24 -3.50
N SER A 80 10.83 -5.54 -3.72
CA SER A 80 11.75 -6.62 -3.32
C SER A 80 11.52 -7.91 -4.11
N GLY A 81 12.51 -8.79 -4.13
CA GLY A 81 12.36 -10.14 -4.67
C GLY A 81 11.31 -10.98 -3.92
N GLY A 82 11.11 -10.73 -2.63
CA GLY A 82 10.06 -11.38 -1.84
C GLY A 82 8.65 -11.00 -2.30
N GLU A 83 8.44 -9.75 -2.69
CA GLU A 83 7.18 -9.31 -3.28
C GLU A 83 6.97 -9.91 -4.67
N LEU A 84 8.01 -9.98 -5.52
CA LEU A 84 7.95 -10.68 -6.80
C LEU A 84 7.53 -12.14 -6.61
N TYR A 85 8.18 -12.85 -5.68
CA TYR A 85 7.82 -14.22 -5.37
C TYR A 85 6.35 -14.38 -4.99
N ARG A 86 5.81 -13.46 -4.15
CA ARG A 86 4.39 -13.46 -3.77
C ARG A 86 3.47 -13.22 -4.95
N VAL A 87 3.79 -12.27 -5.82
CA VAL A 87 3.01 -11.97 -7.03
C VAL A 87 2.91 -13.20 -7.93
N LEU A 88 4.04 -13.84 -8.23
CA LEU A 88 4.08 -15.04 -9.08
C LEU A 88 3.32 -16.21 -8.44
N ARG A 89 3.48 -16.42 -7.12
CA ARG A 89 2.72 -17.46 -6.37
C ARG A 89 1.22 -17.20 -6.34
N ALA A 90 0.81 -15.95 -6.44
CA ALA A 90 -0.60 -15.57 -6.52
C ALA A 90 -1.19 -15.67 -7.96
N GLY A 91 -0.38 -16.02 -8.96
CA GLY A 91 -0.80 -16.09 -10.35
C GLY A 91 -0.75 -14.76 -11.08
N GLY A 92 0.01 -13.78 -10.56
CA GLY A 92 0.28 -12.52 -11.25
C GLY A 92 1.16 -12.71 -12.47
N ASP A 93 0.91 -11.90 -13.49
CA ASP A 93 1.67 -11.90 -14.74
C ASP A 93 2.95 -11.07 -14.58
N ALA A 94 4.12 -11.73 -14.69
CA ALA A 94 5.42 -11.05 -14.60
C ALA A 94 5.56 -9.92 -15.62
N SER A 95 5.04 -10.07 -16.82
CA SER A 95 5.09 -9.05 -17.88
C SER A 95 4.30 -7.77 -17.56
N LYS A 96 3.57 -7.74 -16.44
CA LYS A 96 2.85 -6.58 -15.90
C LYS A 96 3.45 -6.09 -14.58
N VAL A 97 4.64 -6.56 -14.20
CA VAL A 97 5.31 -6.16 -12.95
C VAL A 97 6.28 -5.03 -13.22
N VAL A 98 6.21 -3.97 -12.42
CA VAL A 98 7.22 -2.92 -12.32
C VAL A 98 8.00 -3.07 -11.01
N PHE A 99 9.33 -2.89 -11.06
CA PHE A 99 10.20 -3.06 -9.91
C PHE A 99 10.77 -1.71 -9.49
N SER A 100 10.24 -1.16 -8.41
CA SER A 100 10.62 0.13 -7.82
C SER A 100 11.55 -0.07 -6.60
N GLY A 101 12.03 1.03 -5.99
CA GLY A 101 12.82 1.01 -4.74
C GLY A 101 14.32 1.19 -4.94
N VAL A 102 14.94 1.83 -3.94
CA VAL A 102 16.32 2.35 -3.98
C VAL A 102 17.42 1.30 -3.72
N GLY A 103 17.05 0.10 -3.33
CA GLY A 103 18.02 -0.88 -2.82
C GLY A 103 17.90 -2.26 -3.47
N LYS A 104 17.64 -2.34 -4.76
CA LYS A 104 17.59 -3.62 -5.49
C LYS A 104 18.95 -4.31 -5.44
N THR A 105 19.01 -5.50 -4.88
CA THR A 105 20.23 -6.32 -4.85
C THR A 105 20.46 -7.03 -6.18
N ALA A 106 21.71 -7.44 -6.45
CA ALA A 106 22.04 -8.20 -7.64
C ALA A 106 21.21 -9.50 -7.78
N ALA A 107 20.94 -10.20 -6.67
CA ALA A 107 20.11 -11.41 -6.68
C ALA A 107 18.65 -11.12 -7.02
N GLU A 108 18.09 -10.01 -6.53
CA GLU A 108 16.71 -9.61 -6.84
C GLU A 108 16.57 -9.13 -8.29
N VAL A 109 17.53 -8.38 -8.80
CA VAL A 109 17.57 -7.97 -10.21
C VAL A 109 17.68 -9.20 -11.13
N ASP A 110 18.57 -10.14 -10.80
CA ASP A 110 18.74 -11.37 -11.55
C ASP A 110 17.46 -12.23 -11.55
N TYR A 111 16.78 -12.33 -10.40
CA TYR A 111 15.49 -13.00 -10.28
C TYR A 111 14.41 -12.30 -11.12
N ALA A 112 14.35 -10.98 -11.09
CA ALA A 112 13.37 -10.19 -11.86
C ALA A 112 13.59 -10.35 -13.37
N LEU A 113 14.85 -10.27 -13.84
CA LEU A 113 15.22 -10.52 -15.24
C LEU A 113 14.81 -11.92 -15.69
N SER A 114 15.09 -12.95 -14.86
CA SER A 114 14.73 -14.35 -15.19
C SER A 114 13.22 -14.58 -15.19
N SER A 115 12.47 -13.78 -14.46
CA SER A 115 11.00 -13.85 -14.42
C SER A 115 10.34 -13.10 -15.56
N GLY A 116 11.09 -12.28 -16.32
CA GLY A 116 10.56 -11.49 -17.44
C GLY A 116 9.63 -10.37 -16.99
N ILE A 117 10.02 -9.60 -15.96
CA ILE A 117 9.22 -8.44 -15.52
C ILE A 117 9.13 -7.37 -16.61
N ARG A 118 8.13 -6.49 -16.50
CA ARG A 118 7.85 -5.45 -17.49
C ARG A 118 8.92 -4.37 -17.51
N LEU A 119 9.31 -3.86 -16.33
CA LEU A 119 10.11 -2.64 -16.25
C LEU A 119 10.80 -2.50 -14.88
N PHE A 120 12.01 -1.92 -14.88
CA PHE A 120 12.67 -1.43 -13.69
C PHE A 120 12.49 0.08 -13.56
N ASN A 121 11.93 0.56 -12.44
CA ASN A 121 11.98 1.96 -12.05
C ASN A 121 13.31 2.19 -11.32
N CYS A 122 14.29 2.78 -12.03
CA CYS A 122 15.67 2.95 -11.55
C CYS A 122 15.83 4.27 -10.80
N GLU A 123 16.60 4.24 -9.74
CA GLU A 123 16.74 5.37 -8.81
C GLU A 123 18.17 5.93 -8.76
N SER A 124 19.12 5.29 -9.48
CA SER A 124 20.54 5.75 -9.53
C SER A 124 21.29 5.17 -10.73
N GLU A 125 22.40 5.82 -11.11
CA GLU A 125 23.29 5.34 -12.19
C GLU A 125 24.00 4.01 -11.84
N PRO A 126 24.50 3.78 -10.60
CA PRO A 126 25.07 2.50 -10.24
C PRO A 126 24.06 1.33 -10.38
N GLU A 127 22.78 1.60 -10.16
CA GLU A 127 21.72 0.61 -10.36
C GLU A 127 21.55 0.28 -11.85
N LEU A 128 21.57 1.27 -12.75
CA LEU A 128 21.54 1.04 -14.19
C LEU A 128 22.71 0.17 -14.65
N ALA A 129 23.93 0.46 -14.19
CA ALA A 129 25.12 -0.33 -14.50
C ALA A 129 25.00 -1.79 -14.00
N LEU A 130 24.44 -2.00 -12.82
CA LEU A 130 24.17 -3.32 -12.26
C LEU A 130 23.18 -4.09 -13.13
N ILE A 131 22.06 -3.47 -13.53
CA ILE A 131 21.03 -4.11 -14.36
C ILE A 131 21.60 -4.46 -15.73
N ASP A 132 22.37 -3.56 -16.36
CA ASP A 132 23.03 -3.81 -17.65
C ASP A 132 23.95 -5.03 -17.58
N ALA A 133 24.83 -5.09 -16.58
CA ALA A 133 25.75 -6.20 -16.41
C ALA A 133 25.04 -7.54 -16.21
N LEU A 134 23.93 -7.56 -15.48
CA LEU A 134 23.15 -8.78 -15.25
C LEU A 134 22.32 -9.15 -16.48
N ALA A 135 21.76 -8.18 -17.19
CA ALA A 135 21.05 -8.39 -18.45
C ALA A 135 21.99 -8.98 -19.54
N ALA A 136 23.23 -8.45 -19.63
CA ALA A 136 24.29 -9.00 -20.51
C ALA A 136 24.57 -10.47 -20.20
N ARG A 137 24.73 -10.83 -18.94
CA ARG A 137 24.98 -12.22 -18.51
C ARG A 137 23.86 -13.19 -18.89
N ARG A 138 22.62 -12.68 -18.98
CA ARG A 138 21.43 -13.44 -19.37
C ARG A 138 21.13 -13.39 -20.87
N GLY A 139 21.84 -12.56 -21.63
CA GLY A 139 21.56 -12.36 -23.06
C GLY A 139 20.20 -11.71 -23.32
N VAL A 140 19.71 -10.88 -22.39
CA VAL A 140 18.43 -10.17 -22.50
C VAL A 140 18.65 -8.65 -22.50
N ARG A 141 17.63 -7.91 -22.91
CA ARG A 141 17.61 -6.45 -22.80
C ARG A 141 16.57 -6.05 -21.75
N ALA A 142 16.97 -5.29 -20.75
CA ALA A 142 16.12 -4.85 -19.65
C ALA A 142 15.48 -3.50 -19.96
N SER A 143 14.16 -3.42 -19.88
CA SER A 143 13.42 -2.16 -19.97
C SER A 143 13.55 -1.38 -18.66
N PHE A 144 13.79 -0.07 -18.75
CA PHE A 144 13.86 0.80 -17.59
C PHE A 144 13.16 2.14 -17.78
N ALA A 145 12.73 2.71 -16.67
CA ALA A 145 12.38 4.10 -16.50
C ALA A 145 13.26 4.70 -15.38
N ILE A 146 13.65 5.94 -15.51
CA ILE A 146 14.30 6.64 -14.41
C ILE A 146 13.19 7.26 -13.53
N ARG A 147 13.25 6.97 -12.22
CA ARG A 147 12.41 7.65 -11.26
C ARG A 147 13.00 9.03 -10.97
N VAL A 148 12.22 10.06 -11.27
CA VAL A 148 12.61 11.45 -11.07
C VAL A 148 11.89 12.06 -9.88
N ASN A 149 12.60 12.97 -9.19
CA ASN A 149 12.02 13.89 -8.23
C ASN A 149 11.64 15.16 -8.97
N PRO A 150 10.35 15.43 -9.14
CA PRO A 150 9.92 16.61 -9.90
C PRO A 150 10.01 17.91 -9.10
N ASP A 151 10.55 17.91 -7.88
CA ASP A 151 10.71 19.06 -6.99
C ASP A 151 9.37 19.76 -6.70
N VAL A 152 8.35 18.97 -6.38
CA VAL A 152 7.01 19.42 -6.00
C VAL A 152 6.80 19.17 -4.52
N ASP A 153 6.39 20.19 -3.76
CA ASP A 153 6.04 20.04 -2.36
C ASP A 153 4.66 19.41 -2.20
N ALA A 154 4.63 18.20 -1.70
CA ALA A 154 3.42 17.44 -1.48
C ALA A 154 2.76 17.70 -0.12
N SER A 155 3.35 18.53 0.77
CA SER A 155 2.85 18.88 2.12
C SER A 155 2.37 17.67 2.93
N THR A 156 3.10 16.55 2.88
CA THR A 156 2.75 15.31 3.56
C THR A 156 3.59 15.10 4.83
N HIS A 157 3.21 14.09 5.65
CA HIS A 157 4.00 13.75 6.85
C HIS A 157 5.46 13.47 6.48
N PRO A 158 6.47 14.00 7.20
CA PRO A 158 7.89 13.89 6.85
C PRO A 158 8.38 12.46 6.53
N TYR A 159 7.83 11.43 7.20
CA TYR A 159 8.23 10.03 6.97
C TYR A 159 7.63 9.39 5.70
N ILE A 160 6.68 10.04 5.03
CA ILE A 160 6.01 9.52 3.82
C ILE A 160 6.06 10.47 2.62
N SER A 161 6.76 11.59 2.75
CA SER A 161 7.12 12.49 1.64
C SER A 161 8.28 11.88 0.83
N THR A 162 8.25 11.96 -0.50
CA THR A 162 9.27 11.38 -1.39
C THR A 162 9.65 12.28 -2.57
N GLY A 163 9.05 13.45 -2.69
CA GLY A 163 9.18 14.32 -3.88
C GLY A 163 10.19 15.46 -3.77
N LEU A 164 10.87 15.65 -2.63
CA LEU A 164 11.84 16.72 -2.42
C LEU A 164 13.28 16.26 -2.70
N ARG A 165 14.18 17.19 -3.06
CA ARG A 165 15.58 16.92 -3.43
C ARG A 165 16.40 16.19 -2.37
N GLU A 166 16.10 16.38 -1.09
CA GLU A 166 16.86 15.80 0.04
C GLU A 166 16.45 14.35 0.38
N HIS A 167 15.52 13.76 -0.36
CA HIS A 167 15.06 12.40 -0.11
C HIS A 167 15.97 11.37 -0.79
N LYS A 168 16.06 10.17 -0.17
CA LYS A 168 16.83 9.05 -0.71
C LYS A 168 16.30 8.48 -2.04
N PHE A 169 15.13 8.93 -2.50
CA PHE A 169 14.42 8.36 -3.64
C PHE A 169 14.62 9.20 -4.89
N GLY A 170 14.83 8.52 -6.03
CA GLY A 170 14.84 9.11 -7.36
C GLY A 170 16.05 10.00 -7.65
N ILE A 171 16.08 10.50 -8.86
CA ILE A 171 17.07 11.42 -9.41
C ILE A 171 16.41 12.81 -9.55
N ASP A 172 17.13 13.89 -9.26
CA ASP A 172 16.62 15.24 -9.52
C ASP A 172 16.23 15.37 -10.99
N ILE A 173 15.04 15.88 -11.26
CA ILE A 173 14.54 16.03 -12.64
C ILE A 173 15.48 16.87 -13.50
N ALA A 174 16.24 17.80 -12.90
CA ALA A 174 17.24 18.61 -13.60
C ALA A 174 18.42 17.78 -14.11
N ASP A 175 18.79 16.70 -13.40
CA ASP A 175 19.92 15.84 -13.75
C ASP A 175 19.51 14.66 -14.65
N ALA A 176 18.21 14.38 -14.75
CA ALA A 176 17.67 13.21 -15.41
C ALA A 176 18.13 13.06 -16.86
N GLU A 177 18.15 14.16 -17.65
CA GLU A 177 18.59 14.12 -19.05
C GLU A 177 20.03 13.61 -19.17
N GLY A 178 20.94 14.08 -18.30
CA GLY A 178 22.32 13.63 -18.28
C GLY A 178 22.45 12.15 -17.96
N VAL A 179 21.61 11.63 -17.08
CA VAL A 179 21.57 10.18 -16.75
C VAL A 179 21.09 9.37 -17.95
N TYR A 180 20.04 9.79 -18.66
CA TYR A 180 19.59 9.12 -19.90
C TYR A 180 20.70 9.13 -20.98
N GLU A 181 21.42 10.23 -21.14
CA GLU A 181 22.54 10.30 -22.12
C GLU A 181 23.65 9.31 -21.78
N ARG A 182 24.05 9.20 -20.50
CA ARG A 182 25.05 8.20 -20.09
C ARG A 182 24.53 6.76 -20.19
N ALA A 183 23.23 6.52 -19.99
CA ALA A 183 22.63 5.23 -20.15
C ALA A 183 22.65 4.69 -21.60
N ARG A 184 22.91 5.54 -22.60
CA ARG A 184 23.13 5.07 -23.99
C ARG A 184 24.35 4.16 -24.14
N GLU A 185 25.34 4.30 -23.25
CA GLU A 185 26.54 3.46 -23.22
C GLU A 185 26.27 2.05 -22.63
N LEU A 186 25.06 1.79 -22.13
CA LEU A 186 24.64 0.53 -21.52
C LEU A 186 23.78 -0.26 -22.52
N PRO A 187 24.39 -1.16 -23.35
CA PRO A 187 23.74 -1.73 -24.53
C PRO A 187 22.63 -2.73 -24.20
N ASN A 188 22.63 -3.28 -22.98
CA ASN A 188 21.63 -4.25 -22.55
C ASN A 188 20.42 -3.60 -21.85
N LEU A 189 20.35 -2.26 -21.88
CA LEU A 189 19.22 -1.50 -21.37
C LEU A 189 18.37 -0.91 -22.49
N ALA A 190 17.08 -0.77 -22.24
CA ALA A 190 16.12 -0.08 -23.08
C ALA A 190 15.44 1.05 -22.29
N ALA A 191 15.74 2.30 -22.61
CA ALA A 191 15.07 3.44 -22.02
C ALA A 191 13.65 3.55 -22.59
N GLU A 192 12.64 3.18 -21.82
CA GLU A 192 11.25 3.16 -22.28
C GLU A 192 10.38 4.23 -21.64
N GLY A 193 10.69 4.70 -20.44
CA GLY A 193 9.81 5.58 -19.70
C GLY A 193 10.49 6.50 -18.70
N VAL A 194 9.67 7.32 -18.06
CA VAL A 194 9.99 8.13 -16.90
C VAL A 194 8.98 7.80 -15.81
N SER A 195 9.43 7.63 -14.56
CA SER A 195 8.55 7.43 -13.42
C SER A 195 8.69 8.55 -12.38
N CYS A 196 7.63 8.79 -11.63
CA CYS A 196 7.67 9.70 -10.49
C CYS A 196 6.75 9.18 -9.37
N HIS A 197 7.12 9.51 -8.13
CA HIS A 197 6.25 9.26 -6.97
C HIS A 197 6.56 10.31 -5.91
N ILE A 198 5.63 11.22 -5.65
CA ILE A 198 5.90 12.43 -4.84
C ILE A 198 5.53 12.28 -3.37
N GLY A 199 4.85 11.19 -2.98
CA GLY A 199 4.48 10.97 -1.59
C GLY A 199 3.33 10.01 -1.41
N SER A 200 2.89 9.86 -0.17
CA SER A 200 1.79 8.99 0.22
C SER A 200 0.79 9.76 1.09
N GLN A 201 -0.49 9.35 1.06
CA GLN A 201 -1.59 10.00 1.78
C GLN A 201 -1.83 11.45 1.32
N LEU A 202 -1.78 11.67 0.01
CA LEU A 202 -2.02 12.98 -0.60
C LEU A 202 -3.53 13.27 -0.60
N MET A 203 -3.95 14.21 0.23
CA MET A 203 -5.36 14.64 0.34
C MET A 203 -5.68 15.75 -0.68
N ASP A 204 -4.67 16.45 -1.19
CA ASP A 204 -4.72 17.35 -2.35
C ASP A 204 -4.06 16.68 -3.55
N THR A 205 -4.72 16.67 -4.70
CA THR A 205 -4.20 16.07 -5.94
C THR A 205 -3.43 17.05 -6.81
N ASN A 206 -3.48 18.36 -6.53
CA ASN A 206 -2.78 19.37 -7.33
C ASN A 206 -1.28 19.13 -7.44
N PRO A 207 -0.55 18.75 -6.36
CA PRO A 207 0.86 18.43 -6.47
C PRO A 207 1.14 17.26 -7.42
N ILE A 208 0.27 16.24 -7.48
CA ILE A 208 0.43 15.13 -8.43
C ILE A 208 0.24 15.62 -9.86
N LEU A 209 -0.77 16.47 -10.09
CA LEU A 209 -1.04 17.04 -11.41
C LEU A 209 0.09 17.95 -11.89
N GLU A 210 0.71 18.71 -10.99
CA GLU A 210 1.90 19.51 -11.30
C GLU A 210 3.12 18.62 -11.63
N ALA A 211 3.33 17.55 -10.87
CA ALA A 211 4.38 16.58 -11.16
C ALA A 211 4.24 15.96 -12.54
N ILE A 212 2.99 15.63 -12.96
CA ILE A 212 2.71 15.14 -14.32
C ILE A 212 3.18 16.15 -15.36
N ASP A 213 2.88 17.45 -15.23
CA ASP A 213 3.29 18.48 -16.20
C ASP A 213 4.82 18.57 -16.31
N ARG A 214 5.52 18.53 -15.19
CA ARG A 214 7.00 18.56 -15.17
C ARG A 214 7.61 17.32 -15.83
N VAL A 215 7.05 16.14 -15.56
CA VAL A 215 7.49 14.87 -16.17
C VAL A 215 7.20 14.85 -17.67
N LEU A 216 6.04 15.34 -18.12
CA LEU A 216 5.72 15.45 -19.54
C LEU A 216 6.71 16.37 -20.27
N THR A 217 7.09 17.47 -19.65
CA THR A 217 8.13 18.38 -20.21
C THR A 217 9.47 17.66 -20.36
N LEU A 218 9.88 16.84 -19.38
CA LEU A 218 11.10 16.03 -19.47
C LEU A 218 10.97 15.00 -20.61
N ILE A 219 9.85 14.32 -20.74
CA ILE A 219 9.60 13.33 -21.80
C ILE A 219 9.74 13.97 -23.18
N GLU A 220 9.17 15.17 -23.40
CA GLU A 220 9.28 15.90 -24.66
C GLU A 220 10.73 16.23 -25.00
N ARG A 221 11.53 16.67 -24.01
CA ARG A 221 12.98 16.93 -24.18
C ARG A 221 13.75 15.65 -24.50
N LEU A 222 13.48 14.55 -23.81
CA LEU A 222 14.11 13.26 -24.10
C LEU A 222 13.77 12.75 -25.51
N ARG A 223 12.51 12.86 -25.93
CA ARG A 223 12.08 12.50 -27.29
C ARG A 223 12.78 13.35 -28.36
N SER A 224 12.95 14.65 -28.12
CA SER A 224 13.68 15.54 -29.05
C SER A 224 15.15 15.17 -29.22
N LYS A 225 15.74 14.50 -28.23
CA LYS A 225 17.10 13.93 -28.25
C LYS A 225 17.14 12.50 -28.79
N GLY A 226 16.02 11.96 -29.28
CA GLY A 226 15.94 10.65 -29.92
C GLY A 226 15.75 9.47 -28.95
N PHE A 227 15.39 9.71 -27.69
CA PHE A 227 15.00 8.61 -26.80
C PHE A 227 13.56 8.15 -27.10
N PRO A 228 13.33 6.82 -27.24
CA PRO A 228 12.02 6.28 -27.59
C PRO A 228 11.10 6.19 -26.36
N ILE A 229 10.92 7.29 -25.63
CA ILE A 229 10.13 7.31 -24.41
C ILE A 229 8.63 7.17 -24.76
N GLY A 230 8.07 6.02 -24.46
CA GLY A 230 6.66 5.67 -24.70
C GLY A 230 5.88 5.33 -23.42
N HIS A 231 6.51 5.45 -22.25
CA HIS A 231 5.91 5.07 -20.98
C HIS A 231 6.06 6.18 -19.93
N ILE A 232 5.01 6.40 -19.16
CA ILE A 232 5.01 7.27 -17.98
C ILE A 232 4.44 6.49 -16.79
N ASP A 233 5.13 6.49 -15.68
CA ASP A 233 4.63 5.94 -14.41
C ASP A 233 4.40 7.09 -13.42
N LEU A 234 3.15 7.26 -13.04
CA LEU A 234 2.71 8.33 -12.15
C LEU A 234 2.89 7.98 -10.66
N GLY A 235 3.32 6.74 -10.38
CA GLY A 235 3.35 6.23 -9.02
C GLY A 235 1.96 6.11 -8.40
N GLY A 236 1.93 6.17 -7.08
CA GLY A 236 0.69 6.15 -6.31
C GLY A 236 0.53 7.43 -5.49
N GLY A 237 0.06 7.26 -4.26
CA GLY A 237 0.04 8.33 -3.28
C GLY A 237 -1.33 8.86 -2.93
N LEU A 238 -2.39 8.60 -3.71
CA LEU A 238 -3.74 9.07 -3.43
C LEU A 238 -4.17 8.71 -2.01
N GLY A 239 -4.60 9.72 -1.24
CA GLY A 239 -4.99 9.59 0.14
C GLY A 239 -6.37 8.96 0.33
N VAL A 240 -6.61 8.48 1.54
CA VAL A 240 -7.92 7.97 1.99
C VAL A 240 -8.30 8.64 3.30
N ALA A 241 -9.59 8.79 3.56
CA ALA A 241 -10.08 9.30 4.83
C ALA A 241 -9.85 8.27 5.95
N TYR A 242 -9.21 8.71 7.04
CA TYR A 242 -9.03 7.95 8.28
C TYR A 242 -9.99 8.43 9.38
N GLN A 243 -10.51 9.66 9.24
CA GLN A 243 -11.47 10.27 10.17
C GLN A 243 -12.80 10.49 9.44
N ALA A 244 -13.91 10.42 10.18
CA ALA A 244 -15.24 10.53 9.58
C ALA A 244 -15.51 11.89 8.90
N HIS A 245 -14.82 12.95 9.34
CA HIS A 245 -14.98 14.30 8.79
C HIS A 245 -14.01 14.61 7.63
N GLU A 246 -13.01 13.75 7.37
CA GLU A 246 -12.08 13.94 6.26
C GLU A 246 -12.74 13.64 4.92
N GLN A 247 -12.48 14.50 3.95
CA GLN A 247 -12.87 14.28 2.55
C GLN A 247 -11.63 13.92 1.74
N ALA A 248 -11.50 12.63 1.46
CA ALA A 248 -10.42 12.17 0.58
C ALA A 248 -10.77 12.42 -0.90
N PRO A 249 -9.76 12.66 -1.75
CA PRO A 249 -9.98 12.80 -3.18
C PRO A 249 -10.54 11.49 -3.75
N GLY A 250 -11.54 11.62 -4.62
CA GLY A 250 -12.13 10.47 -5.31
C GLY A 250 -11.22 9.96 -6.42
N ILE A 251 -11.08 8.63 -6.53
CA ILE A 251 -10.26 7.97 -7.56
C ILE A 251 -10.64 8.48 -8.97
N ARG A 252 -11.93 8.40 -9.33
CA ARG A 252 -12.42 8.78 -10.67
C ARG A 252 -12.16 10.26 -10.99
N GLY A 253 -12.34 11.15 -10.01
CA GLY A 253 -12.12 12.59 -10.19
C GLY A 253 -10.64 12.93 -10.40
N PHE A 254 -9.74 12.29 -9.63
CA PHE A 254 -8.30 12.43 -9.82
C PHE A 254 -7.85 11.91 -11.18
N ILE A 255 -8.25 10.68 -11.55
CA ILE A 255 -7.85 10.07 -12.81
C ILE A 255 -8.39 10.84 -14.02
N ALA A 256 -9.61 11.40 -13.96
CA ALA A 256 -10.12 12.24 -15.03
C ALA A 256 -9.24 13.47 -15.30
N GLN A 257 -8.72 14.11 -14.23
CA GLN A 257 -7.81 15.25 -14.36
C GLN A 257 -6.44 14.82 -14.91
N ALA A 258 -5.88 13.71 -14.43
CA ALA A 258 -4.62 13.16 -14.92
C ALA A 258 -4.76 12.76 -16.41
N ARG A 259 -5.85 12.07 -16.77
CA ARG A 259 -6.15 11.66 -18.16
C ARG A 259 -6.17 12.86 -19.11
N ALA A 260 -6.79 13.98 -18.73
CA ALA A 260 -6.86 15.18 -19.57
C ALA A 260 -5.47 15.75 -19.94
N LYS A 261 -4.44 15.51 -19.10
CA LYS A 261 -3.04 15.90 -19.37
C LYS A 261 -2.30 14.90 -20.27
N LEU A 262 -2.69 13.63 -20.25
CA LEU A 262 -2.00 12.51 -20.87
C LEU A 262 -2.58 12.14 -22.25
N GLU A 263 -3.84 12.49 -22.50
CA GLU A 263 -4.53 12.16 -23.74
C GLU A 263 -3.81 12.75 -24.96
N GLY A 264 -3.69 11.97 -26.04
CA GLY A 264 -3.00 12.36 -27.27
C GLY A 264 -1.47 12.42 -27.20
N ARG A 265 -0.85 12.10 -26.07
CA ARG A 265 0.61 12.13 -25.91
C ARG A 265 1.35 10.89 -26.43
N GLY A 266 0.61 9.84 -26.84
CA GLY A 266 1.21 8.58 -27.28
C GLY A 266 2.04 7.89 -26.20
N LEU A 267 1.51 7.86 -24.99
CA LEU A 267 2.14 7.26 -23.80
C LEU A 267 1.31 6.09 -23.29
N HIS A 268 1.98 5.03 -22.85
CA HIS A 268 1.41 4.03 -21.96
C HIS A 268 1.53 4.54 -20.52
N VAL A 269 0.41 4.59 -19.80
CA VAL A 269 0.34 5.15 -18.45
C VAL A 269 0.32 4.05 -17.41
N ALA A 270 1.31 4.02 -16.52
CA ALA A 270 1.26 3.21 -15.31
C ALA A 270 0.86 4.06 -14.11
N ILE A 271 0.11 3.46 -13.18
CA ILE A 271 -0.18 4.01 -11.86
C ILE A 271 0.02 2.93 -10.81
N GLU A 272 0.51 3.32 -9.62
CA GLU A 272 0.89 2.39 -8.54
C GLU A 272 0.03 2.57 -7.27
N PRO A 273 -1.31 2.43 -7.34
CA PRO A 273 -2.16 2.60 -6.17
C PRO A 273 -1.98 1.44 -5.20
N GLY A 274 -1.80 1.76 -3.92
CA GLY A 274 -1.78 0.77 -2.84
C GLY A 274 -2.85 1.08 -1.80
N ARG A 275 -2.62 2.12 -1.01
CA ARG A 275 -3.51 2.55 0.08
C ARG A 275 -4.95 2.77 -0.38
N SER A 276 -5.15 3.44 -1.48
CA SER A 276 -6.48 3.77 -2.02
C SER A 276 -7.26 2.54 -2.48
N ILE A 277 -6.58 1.42 -2.80
CA ILE A 277 -7.24 0.15 -3.12
C ILE A 277 -7.65 -0.60 -1.84
N VAL A 278 -6.72 -0.82 -0.91
CA VAL A 278 -6.96 -1.76 0.20
C VAL A 278 -7.20 -1.08 1.56
N GLY A 279 -6.85 0.19 1.74
CA GLY A 279 -6.88 0.85 3.05
C GLY A 279 -8.23 0.77 3.75
N ARG A 280 -9.26 1.30 3.11
CA ARG A 280 -10.64 1.27 3.62
C ARG A 280 -11.35 -0.07 3.41
N ALA A 281 -10.74 -0.96 2.62
CA ALA A 281 -11.27 -2.31 2.38
C ALA A 281 -10.90 -3.29 3.51
N GLY A 282 -10.18 -2.85 4.56
CA GLY A 282 -9.81 -3.72 5.67
C GLY A 282 -9.96 -3.07 7.03
N VAL A 283 -10.27 -3.91 8.03
CA VAL A 283 -10.38 -3.55 9.45
C VAL A 283 -9.58 -4.54 10.30
N LEU A 284 -9.13 -4.08 11.49
CA LEU A 284 -8.58 -4.96 12.52
C LEU A 284 -9.64 -5.16 13.60
N LEU A 285 -10.08 -6.40 13.82
CA LEU A 285 -10.97 -6.78 14.90
C LEU A 285 -10.19 -6.99 16.20
N THR A 286 -10.74 -6.52 17.30
CA THR A 286 -10.15 -6.67 18.63
C THR A 286 -11.23 -6.85 19.69
N ARG A 287 -10.87 -7.46 20.81
CA ARG A 287 -11.75 -7.69 21.95
C ARG A 287 -11.29 -6.87 23.15
N VAL A 288 -12.22 -6.28 23.84
CA VAL A 288 -11.95 -5.60 25.13
C VAL A 288 -11.66 -6.65 26.20
N LEU A 289 -10.47 -6.57 26.78
CA LEU A 289 -10.05 -7.46 27.86
C LEU A 289 -10.41 -6.85 29.23
N TYR A 290 -10.04 -5.60 29.44
CA TYR A 290 -10.20 -4.93 30.72
C TYR A 290 -10.55 -3.46 30.54
N ARG A 291 -11.11 -2.89 31.61
CA ARG A 291 -11.26 -1.45 31.81
C ARG A 291 -10.41 -1.04 33.03
N LYS A 292 -9.77 0.11 32.91
CA LYS A 292 -8.97 0.66 34.00
C LYS A 292 -9.14 2.17 34.07
N ASN A 293 -9.34 2.72 35.28
CA ASN A 293 -9.18 4.14 35.54
C ASN A 293 -7.89 4.37 36.34
N SER A 294 -7.09 5.33 35.93
CA SER A 294 -5.87 5.71 36.65
C SER A 294 -5.75 7.25 36.61
N ALA A 295 -5.76 7.86 37.76
CA ALA A 295 -5.67 9.31 37.91
C ALA A 295 -6.70 10.09 37.05
N GLY A 296 -7.95 9.58 36.96
CA GLY A 296 -9.02 10.19 36.18
C GLY A 296 -8.96 9.93 34.67
N LYS A 297 -7.98 9.16 34.22
CA LYS A 297 -7.86 8.75 32.82
C LYS A 297 -8.43 7.35 32.60
N GLU A 298 -9.33 7.22 31.63
CA GLU A 298 -9.95 5.95 31.28
C GLU A 298 -9.10 5.20 30.24
N PHE A 299 -8.92 3.89 30.47
CA PHE A 299 -8.25 2.97 29.57
C PHE A 299 -9.19 1.83 29.16
N VAL A 300 -9.30 1.60 27.88
CA VAL A 300 -9.89 0.41 27.27
C VAL A 300 -8.75 -0.49 26.81
N ILE A 301 -8.49 -1.56 27.54
CA ILE A 301 -7.41 -2.50 27.26
C ILE A 301 -7.96 -3.59 26.34
N VAL A 302 -7.37 -3.73 25.16
CA VAL A 302 -7.80 -4.70 24.13
C VAL A 302 -6.74 -5.74 23.86
N ASP A 303 -7.06 -6.82 23.15
CA ASP A 303 -6.12 -7.88 22.78
C ASP A 303 -5.25 -7.56 21.56
N ALA A 304 -5.66 -6.62 20.70
CA ALA A 304 -4.79 -6.08 19.67
C ALA A 304 -3.79 -5.08 20.24
N ALA A 305 -2.60 -4.97 19.62
CA ALA A 305 -1.52 -4.13 20.11
C ALA A 305 -0.74 -3.46 18.97
N MET A 306 0.27 -2.67 19.33
CA MET A 306 1.17 -2.04 18.36
C MET A 306 1.90 -3.07 17.47
N ASN A 307 2.11 -4.29 17.96
CA ASN A 307 2.69 -5.37 17.14
C ASN A 307 1.74 -5.84 16.04
N ASP A 308 0.42 -5.66 16.18
CA ASP A 308 -0.58 -5.99 15.16
C ASP A 308 -0.81 -4.80 14.21
N LEU A 309 -0.86 -3.57 14.73
CA LEU A 309 -1.05 -2.32 13.99
C LEU A 309 -0.13 -1.22 14.53
N ILE A 310 1.08 -1.11 13.98
CA ILE A 310 2.11 -0.17 14.44
C ILE A 310 1.80 1.30 14.13
N ARG A 311 0.92 1.56 13.15
CA ARG A 311 0.70 2.89 12.59
C ARG A 311 0.35 3.99 13.60
N PRO A 312 -0.52 3.78 14.61
CA PRO A 312 -0.77 4.79 15.64
C PRO A 312 0.49 5.16 16.42
N ALA A 313 1.31 4.19 16.78
CA ALA A 313 2.55 4.42 17.51
C ALA A 313 3.64 5.09 16.64
N LEU A 314 3.83 4.62 15.40
CA LEU A 314 4.91 5.06 14.52
C LEU A 314 4.64 6.40 13.83
N TYR A 315 3.42 6.59 13.33
CA TYR A 315 3.03 7.76 12.53
C TYR A 315 2.04 8.68 13.22
N ARG A 316 1.62 8.36 14.44
CA ARG A 316 0.47 9.01 15.11
C ARG A 316 -0.81 8.97 14.26
N SER A 317 -0.92 7.94 13.41
CA SER A 317 -2.06 7.80 12.50
C SER A 317 -3.35 7.62 13.28
N HIS A 318 -4.37 8.35 12.86
CA HIS A 318 -5.72 8.11 13.34
C HIS A 318 -6.31 6.87 12.65
N HIS A 319 -7.05 6.08 13.42
CA HIS A 319 -7.96 5.06 12.92
C HIS A 319 -9.26 5.19 13.70
N GLU A 320 -10.42 5.18 13.06
CA GLU A 320 -11.67 5.11 13.78
C GLU A 320 -11.79 3.76 14.49
N ILE A 321 -12.32 3.80 15.71
CA ILE A 321 -12.56 2.59 16.51
C ILE A 321 -14.04 2.55 16.86
N VAL A 322 -14.72 1.56 16.32
CA VAL A 322 -16.17 1.44 16.43
C VAL A 322 -16.57 0.09 17.02
N PRO A 323 -17.69 0.01 17.77
CA PRO A 323 -18.16 -1.28 18.29
C PRO A 323 -18.70 -2.17 17.18
N LEU A 324 -18.47 -3.49 17.25
CA LEU A 324 -19.10 -4.41 16.32
C LEU A 324 -20.62 -4.46 16.48
N ARG A 325 -21.11 -4.09 17.67
CA ARG A 325 -22.53 -3.94 17.96
C ARG A 325 -22.81 -2.66 18.71
N LYS A 326 -23.65 -1.80 18.15
CA LYS A 326 -24.13 -0.57 18.82
C LYS A 326 -25.00 -0.92 20.04
N THR A 327 -24.52 -0.59 21.23
CA THR A 327 -25.20 -0.93 22.49
C THR A 327 -26.11 0.18 23.01
N GLY A 328 -25.95 1.40 22.53
CA GLY A 328 -26.64 2.58 23.06
C GLY A 328 -26.07 3.10 24.39
N ARG A 329 -24.92 2.58 24.84
CA ARG A 329 -24.19 3.13 26.00
C ARG A 329 -23.71 4.54 25.71
N ALA A 330 -23.50 5.30 26.78
CA ALA A 330 -22.98 6.69 26.71
C ALA A 330 -21.61 6.74 26.03
N GLU A 331 -21.25 7.89 25.50
CA GLU A 331 -19.89 8.12 25.01
C GLU A 331 -18.93 8.37 26.17
N ILE A 332 -17.70 7.92 26.00
CA ILE A 332 -16.58 8.15 26.92
C ILE A 332 -15.39 8.72 26.17
N VAL A 333 -14.45 9.29 26.90
CA VAL A 333 -13.12 9.64 26.39
C VAL A 333 -12.12 8.70 27.03
N ALA A 334 -11.45 7.86 26.21
CA ALA A 334 -10.52 6.87 26.70
C ALA A 334 -9.29 6.72 25.80
N ASP A 335 -8.20 6.18 26.37
CA ASP A 335 -7.12 5.61 25.58
C ASP A 335 -7.47 4.14 25.29
N VAL A 336 -7.35 3.74 24.03
CA VAL A 336 -7.44 2.34 23.63
C VAL A 336 -6.01 1.79 23.50
N VAL A 337 -5.66 0.84 24.35
CA VAL A 337 -4.29 0.35 24.54
C VAL A 337 -4.23 -1.17 24.44
N GLY A 338 -3.10 -1.69 23.93
CA GLY A 338 -2.84 -3.11 23.86
C GLY A 338 -2.10 -3.68 25.08
N PRO A 339 -1.75 -4.96 25.05
CA PRO A 339 -1.03 -5.66 26.13
C PRO A 339 0.49 -5.67 25.98
N VAL A 340 1.07 -4.99 25.01
CA VAL A 340 2.54 -4.91 24.86
C VAL A 340 3.15 -4.08 25.98
N CYS A 341 4.25 -4.56 26.56
CA CYS A 341 4.92 -3.93 27.70
C CYS A 341 5.72 -2.69 27.28
N GLU A 342 5.03 -1.69 26.71
CA GLU A 342 5.60 -0.43 26.23
C GLU A 342 4.58 0.70 26.31
N THR A 343 5.00 1.88 26.74
CA THR A 343 4.12 3.08 26.81
C THR A 343 3.64 3.52 25.41
N GLY A 344 4.34 3.13 24.35
CA GLY A 344 3.97 3.35 22.96
C GLY A 344 2.84 2.46 22.46
N ASP A 345 2.40 1.46 23.24
CA ASP A 345 1.33 0.55 22.82
C ASP A 345 -0.05 1.15 23.00
N PHE A 346 -0.47 1.91 22.00
CA PHE A 346 -1.83 2.45 21.92
C PHE A 346 -2.35 2.36 20.48
N LEU A 347 -3.64 2.09 20.35
CA LEU A 347 -4.37 2.19 19.10
C LEU A 347 -5.05 3.56 18.98
N ALA A 348 -5.40 4.18 20.09
CA ALA A 348 -5.90 5.56 20.17
C ALA A 348 -5.62 6.19 21.53
N ARG A 349 -5.47 7.52 21.55
CA ARG A 349 -5.33 8.31 22.77
C ARG A 349 -6.41 9.38 22.84
N GLY A 350 -7.00 9.59 24.04
CA GLY A 350 -8.03 10.60 24.27
C GLY A 350 -9.21 10.45 23.31
N ARG A 351 -9.57 9.22 22.94
CA ARG A 351 -10.58 8.95 21.93
C ARG A 351 -11.98 9.07 22.49
N LYS A 352 -12.81 9.93 21.87
CA LYS A 352 -14.24 9.94 22.08
C LYS A 352 -14.85 8.74 21.37
N MET A 353 -15.46 7.82 22.11
CA MET A 353 -16.01 6.57 21.59
C MET A 353 -17.21 6.10 22.43
N ALA A 354 -18.00 5.19 21.87
CA ALA A 354 -19.03 4.52 22.67
C ALA A 354 -18.38 3.70 23.80
N ASP A 355 -18.98 3.74 24.99
CA ASP A 355 -18.48 2.95 26.11
C ASP A 355 -18.47 1.45 25.79
N ALA A 356 -17.36 0.80 26.08
CA ALA A 356 -17.11 -0.60 25.78
C ALA A 356 -16.75 -1.36 27.06
N ALA A 357 -17.43 -2.48 27.32
CA ALA A 357 -17.20 -3.34 28.48
C ALA A 357 -16.27 -4.52 28.12
N PRO A 358 -15.63 -5.15 29.14
CA PRO A 358 -14.90 -6.39 28.94
C PRO A 358 -15.77 -7.45 28.21
N GLY A 359 -15.19 -8.04 27.16
CA GLY A 359 -15.87 -9.00 26.29
C GLY A 359 -16.49 -8.39 25.03
N ASP A 360 -16.67 -7.07 24.95
CA ASP A 360 -17.13 -6.42 23.72
C ASP A 360 -16.07 -6.52 22.61
N TYR A 361 -16.54 -6.56 21.36
CA TYR A 361 -15.69 -6.51 20.19
C TYR A 361 -15.71 -5.13 19.53
N LEU A 362 -14.54 -4.69 19.09
CA LEU A 362 -14.34 -3.44 18.38
C LEU A 362 -13.69 -3.70 17.01
N ALA A 363 -13.92 -2.80 16.06
CA ALA A 363 -13.22 -2.73 14.80
C ALA A 363 -12.38 -1.46 14.75
N VAL A 364 -11.10 -1.61 14.40
CA VAL A 364 -10.20 -0.51 14.04
C VAL A 364 -10.28 -0.37 12.52
N GLU A 365 -10.89 0.71 12.05
CA GLU A 365 -11.21 0.92 10.64
C GLU A 365 -9.98 1.36 9.83
N THR A 366 -10.09 1.28 8.49
CA THR A 366 -9.05 1.70 7.52
C THR A 366 -7.68 1.04 7.78
N ALA A 367 -7.70 -0.23 8.23
CA ALA A 367 -6.50 -0.99 8.58
C ALA A 367 -5.99 -1.91 7.45
N GLY A 368 -6.60 -1.86 6.26
CA GLY A 368 -6.28 -2.77 5.15
C GLY A 368 -4.93 -2.51 4.49
N ALA A 369 -4.40 -1.27 4.57
CA ALA A 369 -3.09 -0.90 4.03
C ALA A 369 -2.08 -0.63 5.14
N TYR A 370 -0.87 -1.17 5.00
CA TYR A 370 0.24 -0.97 5.97
C TYR A 370 -0.13 -1.39 7.39
N GLY A 371 -1.09 -2.31 7.53
CA GLY A 371 -1.44 -2.97 8.77
C GLY A 371 -0.65 -4.26 8.93
N PHE A 372 -1.21 -5.39 8.49
CA PHE A 372 -0.58 -6.71 8.65
C PHE A 372 0.86 -6.79 8.09
N VAL A 373 1.17 -6.09 6.99
CA VAL A 373 2.53 -6.11 6.38
C VAL A 373 3.60 -5.51 7.29
N GLN A 374 3.22 -4.72 8.29
CA GLN A 374 4.11 -4.16 9.33
C GLN A 374 3.93 -4.85 10.68
N ALA A 375 3.08 -5.89 10.78
CA ALA A 375 2.91 -6.64 12.01
C ALA A 375 4.19 -7.42 12.36
N SER A 376 4.46 -7.53 13.66
CA SER A 376 5.65 -8.16 14.20
C SER A 376 5.33 -9.12 15.34
N ASN A 377 6.36 -9.85 15.79
CA ASN A 377 6.27 -10.72 16.95
C ASN A 377 6.81 -10.05 18.23
N TYR A 378 6.73 -8.72 18.31
CA TYR A 378 7.18 -7.98 19.48
C TYR A 378 6.51 -8.52 20.77
N ASN A 379 7.26 -8.62 21.87
CA ASN A 379 6.91 -9.33 23.11
C ASN A 379 6.53 -10.81 22.89
N SER A 380 7.07 -11.46 21.84
CA SER A 380 6.75 -12.86 21.45
C SER A 380 5.25 -13.10 21.26
N ARG A 381 4.54 -12.08 20.76
CA ARG A 381 3.13 -12.22 20.41
C ARG A 381 2.99 -12.77 18.99
N THR A 382 2.06 -13.69 18.82
CA THR A 382 1.74 -14.25 17.52
C THR A 382 1.05 -13.23 16.63
N ARG A 383 1.39 -13.18 15.33
CA ARG A 383 0.68 -12.33 14.37
C ARG A 383 -0.76 -12.82 14.16
N PRO A 384 -1.71 -11.90 13.93
CA PRO A 384 -3.14 -12.22 13.83
C PRO A 384 -3.48 -13.02 12.57
N ALA A 385 -4.67 -13.63 12.58
CA ALA A 385 -5.26 -14.19 11.37
C ALA A 385 -5.65 -13.09 10.37
N GLU A 386 -5.65 -13.44 9.07
CA GLU A 386 -6.22 -12.61 8.01
C GLU A 386 -7.41 -13.34 7.37
N ILE A 387 -8.51 -12.63 7.18
CA ILE A 387 -9.78 -13.15 6.68
C ILE A 387 -10.24 -12.35 5.46
N LEU A 388 -10.69 -13.02 4.42
CA LEU A 388 -11.31 -12.41 3.25
C LEU A 388 -12.82 -12.72 3.25
N VAL A 389 -13.62 -11.68 3.09
CA VAL A 389 -15.08 -11.78 2.90
C VAL A 389 -15.39 -11.65 1.41
N GLU A 390 -16.24 -12.54 0.91
CA GLU A 390 -16.68 -12.62 -0.48
C GLU A 390 -18.22 -12.81 -0.48
N GLY A 391 -18.97 -11.73 -0.61
CA GLY A 391 -20.44 -11.74 -0.53
C GLY A 391 -20.96 -12.10 0.87
N ASP A 392 -21.60 -13.24 1.00
CA ASP A 392 -22.20 -13.76 2.23
C ASP A 392 -21.31 -14.80 2.97
N LYS A 393 -20.08 -15.00 2.50
CA LYS A 393 -19.12 -15.97 3.02
C LYS A 393 -17.81 -15.33 3.40
N PHE A 394 -17.09 -15.98 4.31
CA PHE A 394 -15.71 -15.61 4.62
C PHE A 394 -14.82 -16.84 4.70
N ARG A 395 -13.54 -16.62 4.55
CA ARG A 395 -12.51 -17.66 4.71
C ARG A 395 -11.25 -17.09 5.32
N VAL A 396 -10.55 -17.90 6.09
CA VAL A 396 -9.22 -17.58 6.58
C VAL A 396 -8.24 -17.67 5.40
N ILE A 397 -7.57 -16.55 5.10
CA ILE A 397 -6.57 -16.46 4.04
C ILE A 397 -5.14 -16.52 4.57
N ARG A 398 -4.99 -16.33 5.89
CA ARG A 398 -3.78 -16.59 6.66
C ARG A 398 -4.20 -17.04 8.06
N ALA A 399 -3.70 -18.20 8.47
CA ALA A 399 -3.89 -18.67 9.83
C ALA A 399 -3.16 -17.73 10.83
N ARG A 400 -3.71 -17.62 12.04
CA ARG A 400 -2.99 -17.05 13.18
C ARG A 400 -1.72 -17.85 13.42
N GLU A 401 -0.62 -17.18 13.74
CA GLU A 401 0.61 -17.88 14.12
C GLU A 401 0.40 -18.69 15.41
N SER A 402 1.07 -19.81 15.49
CA SER A 402 1.23 -20.62 16.70
C SER A 402 2.52 -20.23 17.44
N TYR A 403 2.74 -20.76 18.63
CA TYR A 403 4.02 -20.58 19.35
C TYR A 403 5.18 -21.29 18.64
N GLU A 404 4.91 -22.36 17.90
CA GLU A 404 5.90 -23.03 17.06
C GLU A 404 6.37 -22.12 15.90
N ASP A 405 5.49 -21.26 15.38
CA ASP A 405 5.87 -20.29 14.35
C ASP A 405 6.84 -19.23 14.88
N LEU A 406 6.77 -18.89 16.18
CA LEU A 406 7.66 -17.91 16.79
C LEU A 406 9.11 -18.37 16.83
N VAL A 407 9.35 -19.67 16.98
CA VAL A 407 10.69 -20.26 17.10
C VAL A 407 11.14 -20.97 15.82
N ARG A 408 10.39 -20.81 14.73
CA ARG A 408 10.73 -21.42 13.44
C ARG A 408 12.09 -20.92 12.94
N GLY A 409 13.03 -21.83 12.74
CA GLY A 409 14.39 -21.53 12.27
C GLY A 409 15.39 -21.20 13.39
N GLU A 410 14.97 -21.21 14.66
CA GLU A 410 15.89 -21.13 15.78
C GLU A 410 16.58 -22.47 16.01
N VAL A 411 17.86 -22.43 16.36
CA VAL A 411 18.69 -23.60 16.69
C VAL A 411 19.14 -23.47 18.13
N ARG A 412 19.07 -24.57 18.91
CA ARG A 412 19.55 -24.65 20.30
C ARG A 412 21.01 -25.08 20.37
#